data_d7a8af9b001f1d5b26582e549e4985ee
#
_entry.id   d7a8af9b001f1d5b26582e549e4985ee
#
_cell.length_a   1.000
_cell.length_b   1.000
_cell.length_c   1.000
_cell.angle_alpha   90.00
_cell.angle_beta   90.00
_cell.angle_gamma   90.00
#
_symmetry.space_group_name_H-M   'P 1'
#
loop_
_entity.id
_entity.type
_entity.pdbx_description
1 polymer ?
#
loop_
_entity_poly.entity_id
_entity_poly.type
_entity_poly.pdbx_seq_one_letter_code
_entity_poly.pdbx_strand_id
1 'polypeptide(L)'
;ARRAELGLTQAQLAHLSGLSRQTLVGLENGTLSDLGVNRVGQVLAVLGLDSTQPDTQSRRKKRGLWMAAKTASVSYSRELAPETLEQALASGEVPPAFAPHLTHLLDEAPVPTVVMAVEEAAAQAHLPPRKVWRNVARLAQSLSVHRRALWA
;
A
#
# COMPACT_ATOMS: atom_id res chain seq x y z
N ALA A 1 -3.02 -16.42 -2.86
CA ALA A 1 -4.25 -16.08 -2.15
C ALA A 1 -4.21 -14.66 -1.57
N ARG A 2 -3.26 -14.36 -0.67
CA ARG A 2 -3.21 -13.04 -0.03
C ARG A 2 -3.00 -11.89 -1.03
N ARG A 3 -2.17 -12.09 -2.03
CA ARG A 3 -1.95 -11.10 -3.09
C ARG A 3 -3.27 -10.72 -3.78
N ALA A 4 -4.06 -11.72 -4.12
CA ALA A 4 -5.35 -11.50 -4.78
C ALA A 4 -6.34 -10.77 -3.87
N GLU A 5 -6.34 -11.07 -2.57
CA GLU A 5 -7.17 -10.36 -1.59
C GLU A 5 -6.85 -8.87 -1.53
N LEU A 6 -5.59 -8.52 -1.73
CA LEU A 6 -5.13 -7.13 -1.76
C LEU A 6 -5.33 -6.47 -3.12
N GLY A 7 -5.85 -7.19 -4.11
CA GLY A 7 -6.08 -6.67 -5.46
C GLY A 7 -4.81 -6.37 -6.25
N LEU A 8 -3.71 -7.01 -5.91
CA LEU A 8 -2.41 -6.79 -6.55
C LEU A 8 -2.15 -7.81 -7.64
N THR A 9 -1.63 -7.34 -8.78
CA THR A 9 -1.07 -8.22 -9.81
C THR A 9 0.32 -8.71 -9.37
N GLN A 10 0.84 -9.73 -10.02
CA GLN A 10 2.21 -10.19 -9.78
C GLN A 10 3.23 -9.08 -10.04
N ALA A 11 3.03 -8.29 -11.10
CA ALA A 11 3.92 -7.17 -11.41
C ALA A 11 3.88 -6.10 -10.30
N GLN A 12 2.69 -5.76 -9.81
CA GLN A 12 2.55 -4.78 -8.73
C GLN A 12 3.20 -5.24 -7.44
N LEU A 13 2.97 -6.48 -7.03
CA LEU A 13 3.60 -7.02 -5.82
C LEU A 13 5.11 -7.08 -5.96
N ALA A 14 5.62 -7.46 -7.13
CA ALA A 14 7.05 -7.47 -7.39
C ALA A 14 7.65 -6.06 -7.23
N HIS A 15 7.01 -5.04 -7.80
CA HIS A 15 7.42 -3.65 -7.66
C HIS A 15 7.44 -3.19 -6.20
N LEU A 16 6.34 -3.43 -5.47
CA LEU A 16 6.23 -3.04 -4.06
C LEU A 16 7.27 -3.74 -3.18
N SER A 17 7.69 -4.93 -3.56
CA SER A 17 8.67 -5.73 -2.81
C SER A 17 10.11 -5.53 -3.29
N GLY A 18 10.33 -4.75 -4.36
CA GLY A 18 11.65 -4.55 -4.93
C GLY A 18 12.21 -5.78 -5.66
N LEU A 19 11.34 -6.68 -6.14
CA LEU A 19 11.73 -7.91 -6.85
C LEU A 19 11.33 -7.83 -8.33
N SER A 20 11.97 -8.68 -9.17
CA SER A 20 11.48 -8.89 -10.52
C SER A 20 10.19 -9.74 -10.50
N ARG A 21 9.35 -9.55 -11.51
CA ARG A 21 8.14 -10.37 -11.65
C ARG A 21 8.49 -11.86 -11.75
N GLN A 22 9.54 -12.20 -12.48
CA GLN A 22 9.99 -13.57 -12.66
C GLN A 22 10.37 -14.22 -11.32
N THR A 23 11.09 -13.48 -10.46
CA THR A 23 11.46 -13.95 -9.12
C THR A 23 10.20 -14.20 -8.27
N LEU A 24 9.23 -13.28 -8.33
CA LEU A 24 7.98 -13.43 -7.60
C LEU A 24 7.17 -14.63 -8.08
N VAL A 25 7.08 -14.86 -9.39
CA VAL A 25 6.39 -16.01 -9.97
C VAL A 25 7.04 -17.30 -9.49
N GLY A 26 8.36 -17.38 -9.48
CA GLY A 26 9.09 -18.53 -8.96
C GLY A 26 8.81 -18.78 -7.47
N LEU A 27 8.72 -17.72 -6.68
CA LEU A 27 8.38 -17.80 -5.26
C LEU A 27 6.95 -18.34 -5.06
N GLU A 28 5.97 -17.80 -5.78
CA GLU A 28 4.57 -18.23 -5.68
C GLU A 28 4.37 -19.69 -6.11
N ASN A 29 5.11 -20.12 -7.13
CA ASN A 29 5.02 -21.49 -7.66
C ASN A 29 5.87 -22.50 -6.89
N GLY A 30 6.67 -22.04 -5.92
CA GLY A 30 7.57 -22.91 -5.18
C GLY A 30 8.73 -23.46 -5.99
N THR A 31 9.02 -22.88 -7.17
CA THR A 31 10.13 -23.32 -8.03
C THR A 31 11.44 -22.62 -7.74
N LEU A 32 11.40 -21.56 -6.94
CA LEU A 32 12.58 -20.80 -6.55
C LEU A 32 13.19 -21.41 -5.29
N SER A 33 14.41 -21.92 -5.37
CA SER A 33 15.06 -22.61 -4.27
C SER A 33 16.00 -21.74 -3.43
N ASP A 34 16.33 -20.55 -3.91
CA ASP A 34 17.37 -19.73 -3.29
C ASP A 34 17.00 -18.25 -3.29
N LEU A 35 16.00 -17.88 -2.49
CA LEU A 35 15.67 -16.51 -2.21
C LEU A 35 16.16 -16.16 -0.80
N GLY A 36 16.97 -15.11 -0.65
CA GLY A 36 17.47 -14.68 0.65
C GLY A 36 16.33 -14.37 1.63
N VAL A 37 16.57 -14.66 2.91
CA VAL A 37 15.57 -14.46 3.98
C VAL A 37 15.04 -13.01 3.99
N ASN A 38 15.90 -12.02 3.74
CA ASN A 38 15.50 -10.62 3.73
C ASN A 38 14.50 -10.30 2.60
N ARG A 39 14.66 -10.93 1.44
CA ARG A 39 13.74 -10.73 0.30
C ARG A 39 12.38 -11.38 0.56
N VAL A 40 12.37 -12.58 1.14
CA VAL A 40 11.14 -13.23 1.57
C VAL A 40 10.44 -12.36 2.61
N GLY A 41 11.18 -11.83 3.57
CA GLY A 41 10.66 -10.92 4.58
C GLY A 41 10.01 -9.68 4.00
N GLN A 42 10.60 -9.10 2.95
CA GLN A 42 10.03 -7.93 2.26
C GLN A 42 8.68 -8.25 1.62
N VAL A 43 8.57 -9.40 0.95
CA VAL A 43 7.30 -9.83 0.35
C VAL A 43 6.25 -10.06 1.43
N LEU A 44 6.60 -10.76 2.49
CA LEU A 44 5.70 -11.04 3.60
C LEU A 44 5.24 -9.76 4.28
N ALA A 45 6.12 -8.79 4.47
CA ALA A 45 5.77 -7.49 5.05
C ALA A 45 4.75 -6.74 4.19
N VAL A 46 4.94 -6.70 2.87
CA VAL A 46 3.99 -6.07 1.94
C VAL A 46 2.63 -6.75 2.01
N LEU A 47 2.60 -8.07 2.05
CA LEU A 47 1.37 -8.84 2.14
C LEU A 47 0.74 -8.81 3.54
N GLY A 48 1.48 -8.32 4.55
CA GLY A 48 1.04 -8.32 5.93
C GLY A 48 1.08 -9.71 6.57
N LEU A 49 1.94 -10.59 6.07
CA LEU A 49 2.13 -11.95 6.57
C LEU A 49 3.43 -12.12 7.34
N ASP A 50 4.07 -11.01 7.71
CA ASP A 50 5.31 -11.05 8.48
C ASP A 50 5.08 -11.82 9.80
N SER A 51 6.04 -12.67 10.17
CA SER A 51 5.98 -13.50 11.37
C SER A 51 5.92 -12.69 12.67
N THR A 52 6.36 -11.43 12.64
CA THR A 52 6.24 -10.50 13.76
C THR A 52 4.86 -9.85 13.84
N GLN A 53 4.03 -10.04 12.82
CA GLN A 53 2.68 -9.50 12.75
C GLN A 53 1.69 -10.58 13.19
N PRO A 54 0.79 -10.25 14.09
CA PRO A 54 -0.30 -11.16 14.43
C PRO A 54 -1.22 -11.37 13.22
N ASP A 55 -2.13 -12.29 13.36
CA ASP A 55 -3.05 -12.72 12.31
C ASP A 55 -3.82 -11.57 11.64
N THR A 56 -4.61 -11.92 10.62
CA THR A 56 -5.41 -10.96 9.84
C THR A 56 -6.36 -10.13 10.71
N GLN A 57 -6.89 -10.71 11.79
CA GLN A 57 -7.77 -9.97 12.71
C GLN A 57 -7.02 -8.88 13.47
N SER A 58 -5.85 -9.20 13.97
CA SER A 58 -5.00 -8.22 14.66
C SER A 58 -4.56 -7.09 13.73
N ARG A 59 -4.33 -7.41 12.46
CA ARG A 59 -3.99 -6.43 11.45
C ARG A 59 -5.15 -5.45 11.21
N ARG A 60 -6.39 -5.93 11.15
CA ARG A 60 -7.57 -5.08 11.00
C ARG A 60 -7.71 -4.08 12.14
N LYS A 61 -7.24 -4.43 13.34
CA LYS A 61 -7.25 -3.55 14.50
C LYS A 61 -6.20 -2.43 14.42
N LYS A 62 -5.22 -2.53 13.54
CA LYS A 62 -4.11 -1.56 13.45
C LYS A 62 -4.46 -0.25 12.75
N ARG A 63 -5.67 -0.09 12.21
CA ARG A 63 -6.14 1.15 11.60
C ARG A 63 -5.12 1.71 10.58
N GLY A 64 -4.99 1.02 9.43
CA GLY A 64 -4.05 1.42 8.39
C GLY A 64 -4.23 2.85 7.92
N LEU A 65 -5.48 3.32 7.77
CA LEU A 65 -5.77 4.71 7.39
C LEU A 65 -5.30 5.70 8.45
N TRP A 66 -5.48 5.39 9.73
CA TRP A 66 -5.02 6.25 10.82
C TRP A 66 -3.49 6.35 10.81
N MET A 67 -2.79 5.23 10.69
CA MET A 67 -1.33 5.21 10.63
C MET A 67 -0.80 5.99 9.43
N ALA A 68 -1.41 5.79 8.26
CA ALA A 68 -1.03 6.49 7.04
C ALA A 68 -1.30 8.01 7.16
N ALA A 69 -2.45 8.39 7.69
CA ALA A 69 -2.79 9.79 7.90
C ALA A 69 -1.83 10.48 8.88
N LYS A 70 -1.45 9.80 9.96
CA LYS A 70 -0.45 10.32 10.90
C LYS A 70 0.91 10.49 10.24
N THR A 71 1.35 9.50 9.47
CA THR A 71 2.62 9.58 8.73
C THR A 71 2.60 10.76 7.75
N ALA A 72 1.49 10.94 7.03
CA ALA A 72 1.34 12.03 6.08
C ALA A 72 1.37 13.41 6.76
N SER A 73 0.96 13.50 8.02
CA SER A 73 0.80 14.76 8.74
C SER A 73 2.05 15.22 9.49
N VAL A 74 3.10 14.40 9.54
CA VAL A 74 4.28 14.65 10.40
C VAL A 74 4.92 16.03 10.18
N SER A 75 4.95 16.51 8.94
CA SER A 75 5.64 17.75 8.59
C SER A 75 4.68 18.94 8.36
N TYR A 76 3.39 18.79 8.67
CA TYR A 76 2.39 19.81 8.35
C TYR A 76 1.60 20.25 9.57
N SER A 77 1.23 21.54 9.60
CA SER A 77 0.47 22.12 10.70
C SER A 77 -0.99 21.66 10.74
N ARG A 78 -1.57 21.34 9.58
CA ARG A 78 -2.93 20.81 9.47
C ARG A 78 -2.87 19.28 9.38
N GLU A 79 -3.56 18.64 10.29
CA GLU A 79 -3.58 17.18 10.35
C GLU A 79 -4.57 16.60 9.34
N LEU A 80 -4.11 15.59 8.59
CA LEU A 80 -4.98 14.83 7.69
C LEU A 80 -5.80 13.83 8.51
N ALA A 81 -7.13 13.92 8.42
CA ALA A 81 -8.00 12.98 9.10
C ALA A 81 -8.03 11.64 8.34
N PRO A 82 -8.17 10.49 9.04
CA PRO A 82 -8.29 9.20 8.36
C PRO A 82 -9.47 9.14 7.38
N GLU A 83 -10.58 9.80 7.70
CA GLU A 83 -11.79 9.85 6.84
C GLU A 83 -11.50 10.58 5.53
N THR A 84 -10.73 11.67 5.59
CA THR A 84 -10.33 12.42 4.39
C THR A 84 -9.40 11.58 3.50
N LEU A 85 -8.48 10.86 4.12
CA LEU A 85 -7.60 9.93 3.40
C LEU A 85 -8.40 8.80 2.74
N GLU A 86 -9.36 8.22 3.46
CA GLU A 86 -10.25 7.18 2.91
C GLU A 86 -10.97 7.69 1.66
N GLN A 87 -11.56 8.88 1.72
CA GLN A 87 -12.26 9.47 0.59
C GLN A 87 -11.33 9.70 -0.61
N ALA A 88 -10.11 10.17 -0.37
CA ALA A 88 -9.13 10.38 -1.42
C ALA A 88 -8.75 9.07 -2.12
N LEU A 89 -8.53 8.02 -1.34
CA LEU A 89 -8.20 6.69 -1.90
C LEU A 89 -9.39 6.06 -2.62
N ALA A 90 -10.60 6.26 -2.11
CA ALA A 90 -11.81 5.72 -2.71
C ALA A 90 -12.21 6.44 -4.01
N SER A 91 -11.98 7.74 -4.10
CA SER A 91 -12.40 8.55 -5.25
C SER A 91 -11.29 8.80 -6.28
N GLY A 92 -10.03 8.75 -5.86
CA GLY A 92 -8.89 9.14 -6.70
C GLY A 92 -8.68 10.65 -6.78
N GLU A 93 -9.33 11.42 -5.90
CA GLU A 93 -9.23 12.87 -5.84
C GLU A 93 -8.92 13.30 -4.40
N VAL A 94 -8.09 14.33 -4.25
CA VAL A 94 -7.72 14.87 -2.94
C VAL A 94 -8.03 16.36 -2.88
N PRO A 95 -8.58 16.85 -1.75
CA PRO A 95 -8.76 18.30 -1.57
C PRO A 95 -7.41 19.03 -1.68
N PRO A 96 -7.36 20.21 -2.35
CA PRO A 96 -6.09 20.92 -2.53
C PRO A 96 -5.36 21.22 -1.22
N ALA A 97 -6.08 21.43 -0.13
CA ALA A 97 -5.48 21.67 1.18
C ALA A 97 -4.65 20.49 1.69
N PHE A 98 -4.93 19.28 1.24
CA PHE A 98 -4.26 18.05 1.66
C PHE A 98 -3.38 17.43 0.56
N ALA A 99 -3.22 18.09 -0.57
CA ALA A 99 -2.34 17.60 -1.63
C ALA A 99 -0.90 17.36 -1.15
N PRO A 100 -0.26 18.27 -0.36
CA PRO A 100 1.08 18.01 0.17
C PRO A 100 1.14 16.76 1.09
N HIS A 101 0.09 16.53 1.88
CA HIS A 101 0.01 15.36 2.76
C HIS A 101 0.00 14.07 1.96
N LEU A 102 -0.80 14.00 0.90
CA LEU A 102 -0.87 12.83 0.04
C LEU A 102 0.43 12.63 -0.73
N THR A 103 1.07 13.70 -1.19
CA THR A 103 2.37 13.64 -1.85
C THR A 103 3.40 13.02 -0.91
N HIS A 104 3.47 13.47 0.34
CA HIS A 104 4.39 12.94 1.33
C HIS A 104 4.12 11.46 1.62
N LEU A 105 2.85 11.09 1.83
CA LEU A 105 2.45 9.71 2.07
C LEU A 105 2.87 8.80 0.93
N LEU A 106 2.53 9.16 -0.30
CA LEU A 106 2.78 8.30 -1.46
C LEU A 106 4.27 8.23 -1.81
N ASP A 107 5.02 9.29 -1.54
CA ASP A 107 6.44 9.36 -1.90
C ASP A 107 7.34 8.73 -0.83
N GLU A 108 7.04 8.90 0.44
CA GLU A 108 7.96 8.59 1.53
C GLU A 108 7.49 7.55 2.55
N ALA A 109 6.18 7.30 2.67
CA ALA A 109 5.69 6.36 3.68
C ALA A 109 6.16 4.92 3.39
N PRO A 110 6.38 4.11 4.44
CA PRO A 110 6.69 2.69 4.22
C PRO A 110 5.62 2.00 3.38
N VAL A 111 6.05 1.18 2.42
CA VAL A 111 5.13 0.46 1.52
C VAL A 111 4.06 -0.32 2.29
N PRO A 112 4.40 -1.08 3.37
CA PRO A 112 3.37 -1.79 4.13
C PRO A 112 2.29 -0.87 4.71
N THR A 113 2.62 0.36 5.10
CA THR A 113 1.64 1.33 5.59
C THR A 113 0.67 1.73 4.49
N VAL A 114 1.17 1.99 3.28
CA VAL A 114 0.32 2.32 2.12
C VAL A 114 -0.61 1.14 1.79
N VAL A 115 -0.08 -0.08 1.78
CA VAL A 115 -0.87 -1.29 1.51
C VAL A 115 -1.99 -1.46 2.55
N MET A 116 -1.70 -1.26 3.82
CA MET A 116 -2.70 -1.34 4.90
C MET A 116 -3.80 -0.29 4.72
N ALA A 117 -3.43 0.92 4.36
CA ALA A 117 -4.39 2.00 4.12
C ALA A 117 -5.32 1.68 2.94
N VAL A 118 -4.76 1.17 1.85
CA VAL A 118 -5.54 0.75 0.67
C VAL A 118 -6.50 -0.37 1.02
N GLU A 119 -6.05 -1.38 1.76
CA GLU A 119 -6.89 -2.50 2.18
C GLU A 119 -8.07 -2.02 3.03
N GLU A 120 -7.81 -1.15 4.01
CA GLU A 120 -8.85 -0.62 4.89
C GLU A 120 -9.82 0.29 4.13
N ALA A 121 -9.31 1.17 3.26
CA ALA A 121 -10.15 2.06 2.45
C ALA A 121 -11.08 1.26 1.53
N ALA A 122 -10.56 0.22 0.88
CA ALA A 122 -11.39 -0.65 0.03
C ALA A 122 -12.49 -1.33 0.82
N ALA A 123 -12.18 -1.86 2.01
CA ALA A 123 -13.15 -2.52 2.86
C ALA A 123 -14.24 -1.55 3.34
N GLN A 124 -13.87 -0.36 3.81
CA GLN A 124 -14.81 0.62 4.34
C GLN A 124 -15.68 1.25 3.25
N ALA A 125 -15.12 1.48 2.07
CA ALA A 125 -15.84 2.03 0.93
C ALA A 125 -16.61 0.99 0.12
N HIS A 126 -16.51 -0.30 0.47
CA HIS A 126 -17.11 -1.41 -0.26
C HIS A 126 -16.68 -1.43 -1.74
N LEU A 127 -15.40 -1.18 -1.98
CA LEU A 127 -14.82 -1.17 -3.32
C LEU A 127 -13.85 -2.35 -3.49
N PRO A 128 -13.70 -2.86 -4.73
CA PRO A 128 -12.63 -3.81 -5.00
C PRO A 128 -11.27 -3.18 -4.75
N PRO A 129 -10.34 -3.83 -4.04
CA PRO A 129 -9.01 -3.26 -3.80
C PRO A 129 -8.27 -2.83 -5.08
N ARG A 130 -8.48 -3.55 -6.17
CA ARG A 130 -7.91 -3.19 -7.48
C ARG A 130 -8.31 -1.78 -7.93
N LYS A 131 -9.56 -1.39 -7.67
CA LYS A 131 -10.04 -0.04 -7.99
C LYS A 131 -9.31 1.01 -7.15
N VAL A 132 -9.12 0.75 -5.87
CA VAL A 132 -8.38 1.67 -4.99
C VAL A 132 -6.93 1.80 -5.44
N TRP A 133 -6.28 0.72 -5.86
CA TRP A 133 -4.93 0.79 -6.41
C TRP A 133 -4.84 1.63 -7.68
N ARG A 134 -5.86 1.58 -8.54
CA ARG A 134 -5.94 2.49 -9.70
C ARG A 134 -6.04 3.94 -9.27
N ASN A 135 -6.80 4.21 -8.22
CA ASN A 135 -6.91 5.56 -7.65
C ASN A 135 -5.59 6.03 -7.06
N VAL A 136 -4.84 5.15 -6.40
CA VAL A 136 -3.49 5.47 -5.91
C VAL A 136 -2.58 5.86 -7.07
N ALA A 137 -2.59 5.13 -8.15
CA ALA A 137 -1.79 5.46 -9.34
C ALA A 137 -2.21 6.81 -9.93
N ARG A 138 -3.50 7.08 -10.00
CA ARG A 138 -4.03 8.38 -10.47
C ARG A 138 -3.58 9.53 -9.58
N LEU A 139 -3.69 9.37 -8.27
CA LEU A 139 -3.23 10.37 -7.29
C LEU A 139 -1.73 10.62 -7.44
N ALA A 140 -0.95 9.56 -7.56
CA ALA A 140 0.50 9.67 -7.72
C ALA A 140 0.86 10.46 -8.98
N GLN A 141 0.18 10.20 -10.08
CA GLN A 141 0.40 10.93 -11.33
C GLN A 141 0.00 12.40 -11.20
N SER A 142 -1.17 12.69 -10.64
CA SER A 142 -1.65 14.05 -10.49
C SER A 142 -0.82 14.89 -9.52
N LEU A 143 -0.19 14.26 -8.53
CA LEU A 143 0.67 14.90 -7.54
C LEU A 143 2.15 14.86 -7.92
N SER A 144 2.49 14.33 -9.09
CA SER A 144 3.87 14.21 -9.59
C SER A 144 4.77 13.41 -8.65
N VAL A 145 4.23 12.37 -8.01
CA VAL A 145 5.00 11.47 -7.16
C VAL A 145 5.82 10.53 -8.03
N HIS A 146 7.11 10.41 -7.75
CA HIS A 146 8.05 9.65 -8.58
C HIS A 146 8.45 8.29 -7.99
N ARG A 147 7.77 7.82 -6.97
CA ARG A 147 8.09 6.56 -6.31
C ARG A 147 7.68 5.38 -7.18
N ARG A 148 8.68 4.73 -7.79
CA ARG A 148 8.46 3.62 -8.74
C ARG A 148 7.76 2.41 -8.13
N ALA A 149 7.88 2.21 -6.82
CA ALA A 149 7.27 1.07 -6.14
C ALA A 149 5.73 1.08 -6.21
N LEU A 150 5.11 2.24 -6.42
CA LEU A 150 3.65 2.36 -6.39
C LEU A 150 2.98 2.10 -7.74
N TRP A 151 3.73 2.17 -8.82
CA TRP A 151 3.21 1.88 -10.15
C TRP A 151 4.30 1.34 -11.05
N ALA A 152 3.92 0.45 -11.89
CA ALA A 152 4.80 -0.13 -12.89
C ALA A 152 4.23 0.13 -14.26
#